data_a7e5f3069393a8555afd7a34496782e2
#
_entry.id   a7e5f3069393a8555afd7a34496782e2
#
_cell.length_a   1.000
_cell.length_b   1.000
_cell.length_c   1.000
_cell.angle_alpha   90.00
_cell.angle_beta   90.00
_cell.angle_gamma   90.00
#
_symmetry.space_group_name_H-M   'P 1'
#
loop_
_entity.id
_entity.type
_entity.pdbx_description
1 polymer ?
#
loop_
_entity_poly.entity_id
_entity_poly.type
_entity_poly.pdbx_seq_one_letter_code
_entity_poly.pdbx_strand_id
1 'polypeptide(L)'
;MFTHAHADHIFGLDDLRLFPFYLGHPVPLYCEPAVETAIRTTFAYAFDSRPATHAGAVPKLAIHSIDTRPLEILGTTVLPLRLKHGPRFEVLGYRIGNVAYCTDTNEIPDETWPHLQGLDVLILDALRNRPHATHFCLDEAIAVAEQVGAKRTFFTHLSHDFDYQATNAGLPKGMELAY
;
A
#
# COMPACT_ATOMS: atom_id res chain seq x y z
N MET A 1 -2.62 7.69 1.45
CA MET A 1 -2.61 6.70 2.55
C MET A 1 -1.30 5.94 2.49
N PHE A 2 -0.76 5.51 3.63
CA PHE A 2 0.49 4.75 3.70
C PHE A 2 0.23 3.36 4.27
N THR A 3 0.78 2.35 3.65
CA THR A 3 0.72 0.96 4.13
C THR A 3 1.71 0.75 5.27
N HIS A 4 2.93 1.23 5.11
CA HIS A 4 4.03 1.15 6.07
C HIS A 4 5.15 2.15 5.73
N ALA A 5 6.29 2.09 6.43
CA ALA A 5 7.33 3.12 6.39
C ALA A 5 8.61 2.70 5.66
N HIS A 6 8.61 1.64 4.85
CA HIS A 6 9.78 1.34 4.02
C HIS A 6 10.03 2.44 2.99
N ALA A 7 11.27 2.56 2.56
CA ALA A 7 11.74 3.67 1.73
C ALA A 7 10.96 3.82 0.42
N ASP A 8 10.72 2.72 -0.26
CA ASP A 8 9.99 2.64 -1.52
C ASP A 8 8.51 3.02 -1.40
N HIS A 9 7.97 3.11 -0.16
CA HIS A 9 6.59 3.54 0.10
C HIS A 9 6.48 4.99 0.57
N ILE A 10 7.56 5.60 1.08
CA ILE A 10 7.50 6.96 1.64
C ILE A 10 8.40 7.98 0.93
N PHE A 11 9.42 7.58 0.16
CA PHE A 11 10.40 8.53 -0.35
C PHE A 11 9.88 9.48 -1.44
N GLY A 12 8.78 9.16 -2.10
CA GLY A 12 8.09 10.10 -2.99
C GLY A 12 7.34 11.24 -2.29
N LEU A 13 7.38 11.31 -0.95
CA LEU A 13 6.60 12.28 -0.18
C LEU A 13 7.03 13.73 -0.45
N ASP A 14 8.31 14.00 -0.71
CA ASP A 14 8.78 15.35 -1.03
C ASP A 14 8.18 15.91 -2.33
N ASP A 15 7.84 15.07 -3.28
CA ASP A 15 7.23 15.47 -4.55
C ASP A 15 5.83 16.07 -4.35
N LEU A 16 5.22 15.88 -3.18
CA LEU A 16 3.94 16.48 -2.82
C LEU A 16 4.00 17.98 -2.52
N ARG A 17 5.19 18.59 -2.45
CA ARG A 17 5.37 20.01 -2.07
C ARG A 17 4.63 21.01 -2.94
N LEU A 18 4.32 20.67 -4.18
CA LEU A 18 3.57 21.53 -5.09
C LEU A 18 2.06 21.39 -4.97
N PHE A 19 1.54 20.28 -4.46
CA PHE A 19 0.11 20.01 -4.38
C PHE A 19 -0.68 21.03 -3.55
N PRO A 20 -0.17 21.57 -2.42
CA PRO A 20 -0.89 22.59 -1.64
C PRO A 20 -1.27 23.84 -2.44
N PHE A 21 -0.53 24.19 -3.51
CA PHE A 21 -0.89 25.31 -4.39
C PHE A 21 -2.18 25.06 -5.16
N TYR A 22 -2.44 23.80 -5.54
CA TYR A 22 -3.63 23.42 -6.27
C TYR A 22 -4.80 23.12 -5.34
N LEU A 23 -4.51 22.54 -4.16
CA LEU A 23 -5.51 22.16 -3.18
C LEU A 23 -6.00 23.34 -2.34
N GLY A 24 -5.18 24.38 -2.14
CA GLY A 24 -5.44 25.48 -1.20
C GLY A 24 -5.30 25.11 0.27
N HIS A 25 -4.85 23.88 0.58
CA HIS A 25 -4.64 23.38 1.93
C HIS A 25 -3.48 22.37 1.97
N PRO A 26 -2.93 22.01 3.16
CA PRO A 26 -1.94 20.95 3.29
C PRO A 26 -2.45 19.61 2.74
N VAL A 27 -1.53 18.81 2.20
CA VAL A 27 -1.87 17.46 1.69
C VAL A 27 -2.20 16.55 2.87
N PRO A 28 -3.40 15.95 2.92
CA PRO A 28 -3.76 15.01 3.98
C PRO A 28 -3.02 13.69 3.79
N LEU A 29 -2.36 13.23 4.84
CA LEU A 29 -1.69 11.94 4.92
C LEU A 29 -2.37 11.06 5.96
N TYR A 30 -2.70 9.84 5.59
CA TYR A 30 -3.36 8.87 6.48
C TYR A 30 -2.40 7.72 6.74
N CYS A 31 -2.01 7.49 7.99
CA CYS A 31 -1.05 6.44 8.37
C CYS A 31 -1.18 6.04 9.84
N GLU A 32 -0.65 4.89 10.19
CA GLU A 32 -0.52 4.48 11.59
C GLU A 32 0.55 5.32 12.33
N PRO A 33 0.48 5.43 13.67
CA PRO A 33 1.43 6.23 14.47
C PRO A 33 2.90 5.87 14.26
N ALA A 34 3.21 4.59 14.04
CA ALA A 34 4.58 4.15 13.77
C ALA A 34 5.10 4.70 12.43
N VAL A 35 4.24 4.73 11.41
CA VAL A 35 4.56 5.29 10.08
C VAL A 35 4.69 6.81 10.16
N GLU A 36 3.82 7.50 10.92
CA GLU A 36 3.95 8.93 11.19
C GLU A 36 5.31 9.26 11.81
N THR A 37 5.73 8.48 12.81
CA THR A 37 7.04 8.68 13.47
C THR A 37 8.18 8.56 12.47
N ALA A 38 8.15 7.56 11.60
CA ALA A 38 9.16 7.36 10.56
C ALA A 38 9.14 8.51 9.54
N ILE A 39 7.98 8.94 9.08
CA ILE A 39 7.83 10.08 8.15
C ILE A 39 8.40 11.36 8.76
N ARG A 40 8.05 11.67 10.02
CA ARG A 40 8.55 12.86 10.71
C ARG A 40 10.05 12.83 10.92
N THR A 41 10.63 11.66 11.13
CA THR A 41 12.08 11.50 11.27
C THR A 41 12.80 11.65 9.93
N THR A 42 12.30 10.97 8.91
CA THR A 42 12.92 10.96 7.57
C THR A 42 12.82 12.34 6.89
N PHE A 43 11.66 12.98 7.00
CA PHE A 43 11.37 14.28 6.40
C PHE A 43 11.28 15.39 7.45
N ALA A 44 12.17 15.39 8.44
CA ALA A 44 12.16 16.33 9.56
C ALA A 44 12.05 17.80 9.13
N TYR A 45 12.66 18.16 8.00
CA TYR A 45 12.60 19.52 7.44
C TYR A 45 11.17 19.95 7.04
N ALA A 46 10.30 19.02 6.70
CA ALA A 46 8.90 19.30 6.34
C ALA A 46 8.01 19.64 7.57
N PHE A 47 8.50 19.30 8.76
CA PHE A 47 7.80 19.50 10.03
C PHE A 47 8.51 20.51 10.93
N ASP A 48 9.53 21.19 10.42
CA ASP A 48 10.26 22.23 11.15
C ASP A 48 9.34 23.44 11.37
N SER A 49 9.39 24.01 12.57
CA SER A 49 8.61 25.19 12.93
C SER A 49 9.18 26.50 12.35
N ARG A 50 10.38 26.46 11.78
CA ARG A 50 10.99 27.63 11.13
C ARG A 50 10.23 28.02 9.87
N PRO A 51 10.06 29.33 9.58
CA PRO A 51 9.41 29.76 8.35
C PRO A 51 10.11 29.18 7.12
N ALA A 52 9.33 28.69 6.17
CA ALA A 52 9.87 28.28 4.87
C ALA A 52 10.49 29.48 4.14
N THR A 53 11.62 29.29 3.48
CA THR A 53 12.35 30.35 2.76
C THR A 53 11.58 30.93 1.59
N HIS A 54 10.70 30.13 0.97
CA HIS A 54 9.80 30.53 -0.12
C HIS A 54 8.61 29.56 -0.21
N ALA A 55 7.62 29.94 -0.97
CA ALA A 55 6.48 29.06 -1.22
C ALA A 55 6.93 27.79 -1.98
N GLY A 56 6.55 26.62 -1.49
CA GLY A 56 6.97 25.32 -2.07
C GLY A 56 8.38 24.86 -1.68
N ALA A 57 9.05 25.54 -0.74
CA ALA A 57 10.35 25.10 -0.22
C ALA A 57 10.28 23.73 0.48
N VAL A 58 9.14 23.45 1.10
CA VAL A 58 8.86 22.19 1.82
C VAL A 58 7.43 21.74 1.55
N PRO A 59 7.14 20.42 1.58
CA PRO A 59 5.76 19.94 1.50
C PRO A 59 4.97 20.40 2.73
N LYS A 60 3.74 20.87 2.51
CA LYS A 60 2.80 21.15 3.61
C LYS A 60 1.89 19.93 3.77
N LEU A 61 2.02 19.25 4.89
CA LEU A 61 1.43 17.95 5.17
C LEU A 61 0.54 18.03 6.40
N ALA A 62 -0.62 17.39 6.37
CA ALA A 62 -1.51 17.21 7.50
C ALA A 62 -1.66 15.71 7.77
N ILE A 63 -1.08 15.22 8.87
CA ILE A 63 -1.12 13.79 9.20
C ILE A 63 -2.39 13.48 10.00
N HIS A 64 -3.11 12.46 9.55
CA HIS A 64 -4.27 11.86 10.19
C HIS A 64 -3.91 10.44 10.61
N SER A 65 -3.86 10.23 11.93
CA SER A 65 -3.60 8.90 12.49
C SER A 65 -4.80 7.98 12.23
N ILE A 66 -4.53 6.79 11.70
CA ILE A 66 -5.52 5.76 11.42
C ILE A 66 -5.15 4.44 12.11
N ASP A 67 -6.12 3.55 12.19
CA ASP A 67 -5.99 2.15 12.58
C ASP A 67 -6.79 1.26 11.61
N THR A 68 -7.22 0.08 12.02
CA THR A 68 -8.01 -0.86 11.19
C THR A 68 -9.51 -0.53 11.14
N ARG A 69 -9.99 0.56 11.77
CA ARG A 69 -11.39 0.98 11.68
C ARG A 69 -11.67 1.64 10.34
N PRO A 70 -12.87 1.43 9.76
CA PRO A 70 -13.27 2.13 8.55
C PRO A 70 -13.20 3.65 8.72
N LEU A 71 -12.79 4.34 7.66
CA LEU A 71 -12.73 5.81 7.64
C LEU A 71 -13.30 6.35 6.31
N GLU A 72 -13.79 7.59 6.36
CA GLU A 72 -14.30 8.28 5.17
C GLU A 72 -13.24 9.20 4.59
N ILE A 73 -12.90 9.00 3.31
CA ILE A 73 -12.00 9.87 2.56
C ILE A 73 -12.70 10.30 1.26
N LEU A 74 -12.89 11.61 1.08
CA LEU A 74 -13.55 12.18 -0.10
C LEU A 74 -14.93 11.55 -0.40
N GLY A 75 -15.70 11.25 0.63
CA GLY A 75 -17.03 10.63 0.51
C GLY A 75 -17.01 9.13 0.16
N THR A 76 -15.86 8.49 0.31
CA THR A 76 -15.69 7.06 0.05
C THR A 76 -15.20 6.36 1.30
N THR A 77 -15.87 5.28 1.69
CA THR A 77 -15.44 4.45 2.82
C THR A 77 -14.20 3.64 2.43
N VAL A 78 -13.15 3.80 3.22
CA VAL A 78 -11.92 3.01 3.13
C VAL A 78 -11.82 2.13 4.36
N LEU A 79 -11.57 0.85 4.15
CA LEU A 79 -11.31 -0.12 5.22
C LEU A 79 -9.83 -0.51 5.20
N PRO A 80 -9.03 -0.09 6.19
CA PRO A 80 -7.68 -0.61 6.37
C PRO A 80 -7.71 -2.08 6.77
N LEU A 81 -6.82 -2.88 6.19
CA LEU A 81 -6.71 -4.31 6.38
C LEU A 81 -5.38 -4.64 7.05
N ARG A 82 -5.39 -5.42 8.13
CA ARG A 82 -4.15 -5.88 8.75
C ARG A 82 -3.49 -6.95 7.88
N LEU A 83 -2.20 -6.81 7.59
CA LEU A 83 -1.40 -7.77 6.84
C LEU A 83 -0.09 -8.04 7.59
N LYS A 84 0.49 -9.23 7.40
CA LYS A 84 1.83 -9.57 7.92
C LYS A 84 2.90 -9.33 6.86
N HIS A 85 3.98 -8.72 7.28
CA HIS A 85 5.15 -8.48 6.44
C HIS A 85 6.38 -9.11 7.09
N GLY A 86 6.41 -10.45 7.05
CA GLY A 86 7.37 -11.28 7.78
C GLY A 86 7.08 -11.34 9.28
N PRO A 87 8.04 -11.89 10.06
CA PRO A 87 7.79 -12.21 11.45
C PRO A 87 7.79 -11.00 12.39
N ARG A 88 8.17 -9.81 11.90
CA ARG A 88 8.41 -8.64 12.75
C ARG A 88 7.51 -7.45 12.45
N PHE A 89 6.91 -7.39 11.26
CA PHE A 89 6.17 -6.23 10.81
C PHE A 89 4.73 -6.59 10.50
N GLU A 90 3.86 -5.69 10.88
CA GLU A 90 2.49 -5.62 10.40
C GLU A 90 2.35 -4.36 9.56
N VAL A 91 1.61 -4.47 8.47
CA VAL A 91 1.38 -3.38 7.53
C VAL A 91 -0.11 -3.25 7.24
N LEU A 92 -0.52 -2.14 6.63
CA LEU A 92 -1.89 -1.97 6.18
C LEU A 92 -2.01 -2.26 4.68
N GLY A 93 -2.99 -3.10 4.34
CA GLY A 93 -3.66 -3.05 3.06
C GLY A 93 -4.88 -2.14 3.13
N TYR A 94 -5.58 -1.96 2.02
CA TYR A 94 -6.79 -1.12 1.97
C TYR A 94 -7.86 -1.75 1.09
N ARG A 95 -9.11 -1.77 1.59
CA ARG A 95 -10.28 -2.08 0.78
C ARG A 95 -11.09 -0.81 0.53
N ILE A 96 -11.43 -0.58 -0.74
CA ILE A 96 -12.28 0.52 -1.20
C ILE A 96 -13.38 -0.08 -2.07
N GLY A 97 -14.60 -0.16 -1.56
CA GLY A 97 -15.68 -0.86 -2.23
C GLY A 97 -15.33 -2.33 -2.51
N ASN A 98 -15.29 -2.71 -3.78
CA ASN A 98 -14.97 -4.06 -4.24
C ASN A 98 -13.51 -4.21 -4.74
N VAL A 99 -12.63 -3.29 -4.38
CA VAL A 99 -11.20 -3.33 -4.70
C VAL A 99 -10.40 -3.46 -3.40
N ALA A 100 -9.46 -4.40 -3.34
CA ALA A 100 -8.49 -4.50 -2.26
C ALA A 100 -7.06 -4.37 -2.78
N TYR A 101 -6.23 -3.64 -2.03
CA TYR A 101 -4.80 -3.45 -2.27
C TYR A 101 -4.01 -4.03 -1.10
N CYS A 102 -3.25 -5.09 -1.34
CA CYS A 102 -2.52 -5.86 -0.34
C CYS A 102 -1.07 -6.05 -0.81
N THR A 103 -0.25 -5.00 -0.69
CA THR A 103 1.18 -5.05 -1.00
C THR A 103 2.00 -5.40 0.24
N ASP A 104 3.24 -5.84 0.01
CA ASP A 104 4.24 -6.10 1.06
C ASP A 104 3.73 -7.03 2.15
N THR A 105 3.32 -8.22 1.72
CA THR A 105 2.78 -9.21 2.65
C THR A 105 3.20 -10.62 2.26
N ASN A 106 3.37 -11.46 3.27
CA ASN A 106 3.58 -12.91 3.11
C ASN A 106 2.54 -13.74 3.86
N GLU A 107 1.57 -13.08 4.50
CA GLU A 107 0.50 -13.76 5.24
C GLU A 107 -0.70 -12.85 5.38
N ILE A 108 -1.88 -13.39 5.12
CA ILE A 108 -3.18 -12.74 5.39
C ILE A 108 -3.68 -13.26 6.73
N PRO A 109 -3.77 -12.42 7.78
CA PRO A 109 -4.31 -12.82 9.08
C PRO A 109 -5.78 -13.28 9.01
N ASP A 110 -6.19 -14.17 9.91
CA ASP A 110 -7.55 -14.72 9.93
C ASP A 110 -8.64 -13.65 10.01
N GLU A 111 -8.41 -12.58 10.76
CA GLU A 111 -9.32 -11.45 10.89
C GLU A 111 -9.48 -10.65 9.58
N THR A 112 -8.55 -10.75 8.64
CA THR A 112 -8.59 -10.01 7.36
C THR A 112 -9.35 -10.78 6.28
N TRP A 113 -9.35 -12.11 6.30
CA TRP A 113 -10.02 -12.93 5.28
C TRP A 113 -11.49 -12.59 5.01
N PRO A 114 -12.34 -12.33 6.04
CA PRO A 114 -13.72 -11.94 5.81
C PRO A 114 -13.86 -10.63 5.00
N HIS A 115 -12.89 -9.76 5.10
CA HIS A 115 -12.85 -8.46 4.40
C HIS A 115 -12.35 -8.57 2.95
N LEU A 116 -11.88 -9.71 2.51
CA LEU A 116 -11.46 -9.97 1.13
C LEU A 116 -12.53 -10.68 0.30
N GLN A 117 -13.73 -10.89 0.84
CA GLN A 117 -14.81 -11.55 0.13
C GLN A 117 -15.55 -10.61 -0.83
N GLY A 118 -15.99 -11.13 -1.98
CA GLY A 118 -16.81 -10.40 -2.95
C GLY A 118 -16.06 -9.27 -3.70
N LEU A 119 -14.76 -9.40 -3.86
CA LEU A 119 -13.97 -8.42 -4.60
C LEU A 119 -14.19 -8.54 -6.12
N ASP A 120 -14.23 -7.40 -6.78
CA ASP A 120 -14.07 -7.32 -8.24
C ASP A 120 -12.59 -7.33 -8.62
N VAL A 121 -11.75 -6.66 -7.83
CA VAL A 121 -10.31 -6.56 -8.07
C VAL A 121 -9.52 -6.80 -6.78
N LEU A 122 -8.53 -7.66 -6.86
CA LEU A 122 -7.47 -7.81 -5.87
C LEU A 122 -6.14 -7.36 -6.46
N ILE A 123 -5.44 -6.47 -5.77
CA ILE A 123 -4.04 -6.11 -6.06
C ILE A 123 -3.21 -6.72 -4.94
N LEU A 124 -2.34 -7.69 -5.26
CA LEU A 124 -1.65 -8.53 -4.28
C LEU A 124 -0.15 -8.55 -4.51
N ASP A 125 0.61 -8.59 -3.43
CA ASP A 125 2.06 -8.81 -3.43
C ASP A 125 2.44 -10.11 -4.14
N ALA A 126 3.46 -10.07 -5.01
CA ALA A 126 4.10 -11.26 -5.58
C ALA A 126 5.55 -10.92 -5.97
N LEU A 127 6.44 -10.92 -5.00
CA LEU A 127 7.79 -10.38 -5.18
C LEU A 127 8.61 -11.10 -6.26
N ARG A 128 8.60 -12.44 -6.27
CA ARG A 128 9.46 -13.27 -7.13
C ARG A 128 8.99 -14.73 -7.20
N ASN A 129 9.63 -15.53 -8.06
CA ASN A 129 9.29 -16.95 -8.20
C ASN A 129 9.70 -17.83 -7.01
N ARG A 130 10.70 -17.43 -6.24
CA ARG A 130 11.21 -18.19 -5.08
C ARG A 130 10.64 -17.69 -3.76
N PRO A 131 10.40 -18.53 -2.76
CA PRO A 131 9.94 -18.12 -1.44
C PRO A 131 10.75 -16.97 -0.86
N HIS A 132 10.09 -16.08 -0.13
CA HIS A 132 10.68 -14.94 0.57
C HIS A 132 10.17 -14.86 2.00
N ALA A 133 10.99 -14.35 2.92
CA ALA A 133 10.65 -14.32 4.34
C ALA A 133 9.57 -13.29 4.69
N THR A 134 9.32 -12.30 3.84
CA THR A 134 8.43 -11.16 4.13
C THR A 134 7.44 -10.84 3.01
N HIS A 135 7.52 -11.52 1.87
CA HIS A 135 6.65 -11.32 0.71
C HIS A 135 6.15 -12.65 0.19
N PHE A 136 4.99 -12.68 -0.42
CA PHE A 136 4.58 -13.83 -1.19
C PHE A 136 5.51 -14.05 -2.38
N CYS A 137 5.84 -15.31 -2.66
CA CYS A 137 6.28 -15.68 -3.99
C CYS A 137 5.06 -15.85 -4.92
N LEU A 138 5.29 -15.98 -6.23
CA LEU A 138 4.19 -16.05 -7.20
C LEU A 138 3.21 -17.19 -6.92
N ASP A 139 3.71 -18.39 -6.61
CA ASP A 139 2.85 -19.55 -6.36
C ASP A 139 1.98 -19.35 -5.09
N GLU A 140 2.54 -18.76 -4.04
CA GLU A 140 1.81 -18.41 -2.81
C GLU A 140 0.76 -17.33 -3.10
N ALA A 141 1.10 -16.31 -3.88
CA ALA A 141 0.18 -15.25 -4.27
C ALA A 141 -0.97 -15.77 -5.14
N ILE A 142 -0.71 -16.71 -6.06
CA ILE A 142 -1.74 -17.39 -6.85
C ILE A 142 -2.70 -18.16 -5.93
N ALA A 143 -2.17 -18.93 -4.98
CA ALA A 143 -3.02 -19.69 -4.05
C ALA A 143 -3.92 -18.77 -3.20
N VAL A 144 -3.39 -17.65 -2.70
CA VAL A 144 -4.18 -16.62 -2.00
C VAL A 144 -5.24 -16.01 -2.92
N ALA A 145 -4.88 -15.67 -4.15
CA ALA A 145 -5.80 -15.08 -5.12
C ALA A 145 -6.97 -16.04 -5.47
N GLU A 146 -6.68 -17.33 -5.60
CA GLU A 146 -7.70 -18.39 -5.82
C GLU A 146 -8.65 -18.49 -4.62
N GLN A 147 -8.11 -18.44 -3.40
CA GLN A 147 -8.91 -18.49 -2.17
C GLN A 147 -9.82 -17.26 -2.00
N VAL A 148 -9.32 -16.05 -2.36
CA VAL A 148 -10.11 -14.81 -2.36
C VAL A 148 -11.20 -14.85 -3.42
N GLY A 149 -10.91 -15.38 -4.61
CA GLY A 149 -11.85 -15.52 -5.71
C GLY A 149 -12.31 -14.19 -6.30
N ALA A 150 -11.46 -13.17 -6.35
CA ALA A 150 -11.76 -11.91 -7.01
C ALA A 150 -11.97 -12.13 -8.53
N LYS A 151 -12.78 -11.27 -9.18
CA LYS A 151 -12.99 -11.37 -10.63
C LYS A 151 -11.71 -11.15 -11.43
N ARG A 152 -10.83 -10.27 -10.93
CA ARG A 152 -9.49 -10.02 -11.48
C ARG A 152 -8.49 -9.85 -10.34
N THR A 153 -7.29 -10.40 -10.53
CA THR A 153 -6.16 -10.18 -9.63
C THR A 153 -4.98 -9.61 -10.40
N PHE A 154 -4.38 -8.56 -9.83
CA PHE A 154 -3.15 -7.96 -10.31
C PHE A 154 -2.03 -8.21 -9.30
N PHE A 155 -0.96 -8.87 -9.73
CA PHE A 155 0.22 -9.05 -8.90
C PHE A 155 1.13 -7.82 -9.01
N THR A 156 1.53 -7.29 -7.87
CA THR A 156 2.36 -6.08 -7.75
C THR A 156 3.62 -6.34 -6.94
N HIS A 157 4.45 -5.32 -6.73
CA HIS A 157 5.72 -5.40 -6.01
C HIS A 157 6.72 -6.39 -6.64
N LEU A 158 6.71 -6.44 -7.96
CA LEU A 158 7.45 -7.41 -8.76
C LEU A 158 8.95 -7.10 -8.78
N SER A 159 9.79 -8.10 -8.53
CA SER A 159 11.23 -7.99 -8.74
C SER A 159 11.59 -8.16 -10.22
N HIS A 160 12.85 -7.92 -10.53
CA HIS A 160 13.42 -8.12 -11.86
C HIS A 160 13.52 -9.61 -12.29
N ASP A 161 13.11 -10.55 -11.44
CA ASP A 161 13.12 -11.97 -11.74
C ASP A 161 12.03 -12.39 -12.75
N PHE A 162 11.04 -11.50 -12.98
CA PHE A 162 9.94 -11.81 -13.89
C PHE A 162 10.19 -11.31 -15.32
N ASP A 163 10.01 -12.19 -16.30
CA ASP A 163 9.68 -11.78 -17.65
C ASP A 163 8.17 -11.54 -17.73
N TYR A 164 7.77 -10.31 -18.02
CA TYR A 164 6.37 -9.91 -17.99
C TYR A 164 5.48 -10.74 -18.93
N GLN A 165 5.93 -10.93 -20.18
CA GLN A 165 5.12 -11.62 -21.19
C GLN A 165 5.05 -13.13 -20.92
N ALA A 166 6.20 -13.75 -20.64
CA ALA A 166 6.26 -15.17 -20.36
C ALA A 166 5.49 -15.54 -19.09
N THR A 167 5.62 -14.73 -18.03
CA THR A 167 4.90 -14.96 -16.78
C THR A 167 3.39 -14.81 -16.97
N ASN A 168 2.92 -13.73 -17.60
CA ASN A 168 1.49 -13.56 -17.86
C ASN A 168 0.88 -14.66 -18.71
N ALA A 169 1.61 -15.20 -19.66
CA ALA A 169 1.14 -16.32 -20.49
C ALA A 169 0.90 -17.61 -19.68
N GLY A 170 1.55 -17.74 -18.53
CA GLY A 170 1.43 -18.90 -17.63
C GLY A 170 0.43 -18.72 -16.48
N LEU A 171 -0.07 -17.50 -16.24
CA LEU A 171 -0.97 -17.23 -15.11
C LEU A 171 -2.38 -17.80 -15.32
N PRO A 172 -3.08 -18.17 -14.24
CA PRO A 172 -4.50 -18.54 -14.29
C PRO A 172 -5.36 -17.43 -14.87
N LYS A 173 -6.49 -17.82 -15.47
CA LYS A 173 -7.44 -16.86 -16.07
C LYS A 173 -7.92 -15.84 -15.02
N GLY A 174 -7.86 -14.58 -15.36
CA GLY A 174 -8.24 -13.46 -14.47
C GLY A 174 -7.14 -12.99 -13.56
N MET A 175 -5.94 -13.55 -13.66
CA MET A 175 -4.75 -13.10 -12.94
C MET A 175 -3.72 -12.56 -13.94
N GLU A 176 -3.07 -11.47 -13.59
CA GLU A 176 -2.04 -10.84 -14.44
C GLU A 176 -1.03 -10.05 -13.57
N LEU A 177 0.17 -9.89 -14.06
CA LEU A 177 1.14 -8.99 -13.45
C LEU A 177 0.68 -7.54 -13.65
N ALA A 178 0.80 -6.70 -12.65
CA ALA A 178 0.58 -5.27 -12.80
C ALA A 178 1.65 -4.66 -13.72
N TYR A 179 1.23 -3.70 -14.57
CA TYR A 179 2.12 -3.02 -15.52
C TYR A 179 2.29 -1.57 -15.10
#